data_cf25012ff76025a962599eb196edd491
#
_entry.id   cf25012ff76025a962599eb196edd491
#
_cell.length_a   1.000
_cell.length_b   1.000
_cell.length_c   1.000
_cell.angle_alpha   90.00
_cell.angle_beta   90.00
_cell.angle_gamma   90.00
#
_symmetry.space_group_name_H-M   'P 1'
#
loop_
_entity.id
_entity.type
_entity.pdbx_description
1 polymer ?
#
loop_
_entity_poly.entity_id
_entity_poly.type
_entity_poly.pdbx_seq_one_letter_code
_entity_poly.pdbx_strand_id
1 'polypeptide(L)'
;MAEAAPGSIVKEGWLLKRGEHIRNWRDRYFILFDNGDLVGFKAKPERNYRDPLNKFTVRDCQIMAVDKPRPYVFTIRGLQWTTVIERNFAVATEEEREEWVAAIRFVSSQLSGGALDTDDQDIAQLGTSFRDPRRITLEKFEFVKVLGKGTFGKVVLSREKGTGKLYAMKILKKNLIIQKDEVAHTITENHVLKKTKHPFLTALRYSFQTADRVCFVMEYANGGELFFHLSRVRSFTEERTRFYGAEIVSALGYLHSEGIIYRDLKLENLLLDKDGHIKIADFGLCKVNITYGRTTKTFCGTPEYLAPEVLEDTDYGPAVDWWGTGVVLYEMVCGRLPFYNRDHDVLFSLILEEEVRFPRALSAPCRALLAALLCKEPARRLGAGPDDAHEIQTHPFFAAINWADLVAKKIPPPFKPQVDSDTDTRYFDSEFTGESVELTPPDGDSGLARIQEEQFPQFSYQDICSSAHSALSHLSQHSAVADRRH
;
A
#
# COMPACT_ATOMS: atom_id res chain seq x y z
N MET A 1 -3.76 -16.74 -28.52
CA MET A 1 -4.05 -15.36 -28.98
C MET A 1 -2.89 -14.93 -29.86
N ALA A 2 -3.15 -14.49 -31.08
CA ALA A 2 -2.12 -14.12 -32.03
C ALA A 2 -1.32 -12.92 -31.49
N GLU A 3 0.01 -13.06 -31.40
CA GLU A 3 0.92 -11.95 -31.09
C GLU A 3 0.80 -10.89 -32.19
N ALA A 4 0.53 -9.67 -31.82
CA ALA A 4 0.57 -8.53 -32.74
C ALA A 4 1.98 -8.45 -33.35
N ALA A 5 2.05 -8.19 -34.66
CA ALA A 5 3.31 -7.98 -35.37
C ALA A 5 4.12 -6.86 -34.67
N PRO A 6 5.46 -7.00 -34.57
CA PRO A 6 6.28 -5.93 -34.04
C PRO A 6 6.11 -4.67 -34.90
N GLY A 7 5.97 -3.50 -34.22
CA GLY A 7 5.87 -2.21 -34.89
C GLY A 7 7.12 -1.88 -35.73
N SER A 8 7.12 -0.76 -36.45
CA SER A 8 8.29 -0.29 -37.21
C SER A 8 9.39 0.17 -36.25
N ILE A 9 10.65 -0.11 -36.59
CA ILE A 9 11.80 0.31 -35.77
C ILE A 9 12.02 1.81 -35.95
N VAL A 10 12.00 2.55 -34.85
CA VAL A 10 12.29 3.99 -34.81
C VAL A 10 13.77 4.26 -34.54
N LYS A 11 14.35 3.54 -33.57
CA LYS A 11 15.78 3.63 -33.23
C LYS A 11 16.31 2.32 -32.68
N GLU A 12 17.55 1.97 -33.01
CA GLU A 12 18.25 0.84 -32.44
C GLU A 12 19.72 1.15 -32.14
N GLY A 13 20.29 0.49 -31.15
CA GLY A 13 21.69 0.68 -30.80
C GLY A 13 22.09 0.06 -29.45
N TRP A 14 23.39 0.13 -29.19
CA TRP A 14 23.96 -0.32 -27.93
C TRP A 14 23.73 0.73 -26.84
N LEU A 15 23.25 0.30 -25.68
CA LEU A 15 23.10 1.11 -24.48
C LEU A 15 23.71 0.37 -23.28
N LEU A 16 24.42 1.09 -22.44
CA LEU A 16 24.76 0.63 -21.10
C LEU A 16 23.54 0.78 -20.20
N LYS A 17 22.91 -0.34 -19.83
CA LYS A 17 21.78 -0.34 -18.88
C LYS A 17 22.31 -0.57 -17.48
N ARG A 18 21.88 0.25 -16.52
CA ARG A 18 22.16 0.05 -15.10
C ARG A 18 21.25 -1.05 -14.55
N GLY A 19 21.83 -2.00 -13.81
CA GLY A 19 21.08 -3.02 -13.09
C GLY A 19 20.23 -2.41 -11.97
N GLU A 20 19.08 -2.98 -11.71
CA GLU A 20 18.11 -2.49 -10.71
C GLU A 20 18.56 -2.81 -9.28
N HIS A 21 18.98 -4.05 -9.04
CA HIS A 21 19.42 -4.55 -7.73
C HIS A 21 20.94 -4.43 -7.56
N ILE A 22 21.70 -4.99 -8.48
CA ILE A 22 23.14 -4.79 -8.53
C ILE A 22 23.41 -3.61 -9.46
N ARG A 23 23.82 -2.46 -8.91
CA ARG A 23 24.00 -1.18 -9.62
C ARG A 23 25.16 -1.18 -10.61
N ASN A 24 25.45 -2.32 -11.27
CA ASN A 24 26.43 -2.44 -12.33
C ASN A 24 25.85 -2.03 -13.69
N TRP A 25 26.72 -1.61 -14.59
CA TRP A 25 26.35 -1.25 -15.95
C TRP A 25 26.65 -2.43 -16.88
N ARG A 26 25.70 -2.75 -17.78
CA ARG A 26 25.80 -3.86 -18.71
C ARG A 26 25.42 -3.42 -20.11
N ASP A 27 26.23 -3.78 -21.10
CA ASP A 27 25.92 -3.54 -22.51
C ASP A 27 24.71 -4.36 -22.92
N ARG A 28 23.75 -3.69 -23.58
CA ARG A 28 22.56 -4.30 -24.16
C ARG A 28 22.24 -3.63 -25.49
N TYR A 29 21.81 -4.40 -26.45
CA TYR A 29 21.32 -3.87 -27.72
C TYR A 29 19.83 -3.57 -27.59
N PHE A 30 19.44 -2.31 -27.69
CA PHE A 30 18.06 -1.87 -27.57
C PHE A 30 17.46 -1.50 -28.92
N ILE A 31 16.15 -1.79 -29.05
CA ILE A 31 15.32 -1.45 -30.20
C ILE A 31 14.07 -0.75 -29.68
N LEU A 32 13.82 0.45 -30.18
CA LEU A 32 12.61 1.23 -29.96
C LEU A 32 11.66 1.07 -31.14
N PHE A 33 10.45 0.60 -30.88
CA PHE A 33 9.39 0.48 -31.86
C PHE A 33 8.40 1.66 -31.79
N ASP A 34 7.71 1.93 -32.90
CA ASP A 34 6.68 2.97 -33.02
C ASP A 34 5.44 2.73 -32.12
N ASN A 35 5.18 1.48 -31.73
CA ASN A 35 4.15 1.10 -30.79
C ASN A 35 4.48 1.43 -29.31
N GLY A 36 5.67 1.98 -29.06
CA GLY A 36 6.16 2.33 -27.73
C GLY A 36 6.91 1.24 -26.99
N ASP A 37 7.13 0.08 -27.59
CA ASP A 37 7.96 -0.97 -27.01
C ASP A 37 9.46 -0.61 -27.14
N LEU A 38 10.20 -0.60 -26.02
CA LEU A 38 11.64 -0.52 -25.95
C LEU A 38 12.17 -1.85 -25.45
N VAL A 39 12.78 -2.64 -26.35
CA VAL A 39 13.22 -4.01 -26.03
C VAL A 39 14.74 -4.14 -26.06
N GLY A 40 15.31 -4.89 -25.10
CA GLY A 40 16.75 -5.05 -24.94
C GLY A 40 17.21 -6.50 -25.08
N PHE A 41 18.32 -6.71 -25.81
CA PHE A 41 18.91 -8.01 -26.10
C PHE A 41 20.37 -8.08 -25.60
N LYS A 42 20.85 -9.29 -25.35
CA LYS A 42 22.26 -9.53 -24.98
C LYS A 42 23.23 -9.29 -26.14
N ALA A 43 22.76 -9.55 -27.37
CA ALA A 43 23.49 -9.35 -28.63
C ALA A 43 22.54 -8.75 -29.67
N LYS A 44 23.08 -8.14 -30.74
CA LYS A 44 22.25 -7.61 -31.84
C LYS A 44 21.46 -8.75 -32.48
N PRO A 45 20.11 -8.70 -32.51
CA PRO A 45 19.29 -9.76 -33.15
C PRO A 45 19.40 -9.69 -34.69
N GLU A 46 19.55 -10.82 -35.36
CA GLU A 46 19.72 -10.85 -36.84
C GLU A 46 18.41 -10.64 -37.61
N ARG A 47 17.25 -11.15 -37.17
CA ARG A 47 15.90 -10.95 -37.75
C ARG A 47 14.75 -11.41 -36.83
N ASN A 48 15.07 -11.97 -35.66
CA ASN A 48 14.05 -12.50 -34.76
C ASN A 48 14.08 -11.73 -33.46
N TYR A 49 13.03 -10.93 -33.21
CA TYR A 49 12.89 -10.10 -32.00
C TYR A 49 12.16 -10.85 -30.88
N ARG A 50 12.14 -12.18 -30.93
CA ARG A 50 11.55 -13.02 -29.89
C ARG A 50 12.50 -13.14 -28.71
N ASP A 51 11.93 -13.25 -27.50
CA ASP A 51 12.65 -13.43 -26.23
C ASP A 51 13.64 -12.29 -25.87
N PRO A 52 13.20 -11.01 -25.83
CA PRO A 52 14.03 -9.93 -25.32
C PRO A 52 14.30 -10.12 -23.82
N LEU A 53 15.55 -9.84 -23.38
CA LEU A 53 15.91 -9.85 -21.96
C LEU A 53 15.23 -8.73 -21.16
N ASN A 54 14.92 -7.63 -21.85
CA ASN A 54 14.25 -6.48 -21.24
C ASN A 54 13.14 -6.02 -22.18
N LYS A 55 11.96 -5.73 -21.62
CA LYS A 55 10.87 -5.12 -22.35
C LYS A 55 10.27 -4.00 -21.51
N PHE A 56 10.25 -2.78 -22.06
CA PHE A 56 9.71 -1.57 -21.44
C PHE A 56 8.73 -0.91 -22.40
N THR A 57 7.79 -0.15 -21.88
CA THR A 57 6.98 0.76 -22.69
C THR A 57 7.47 2.19 -22.45
N VAL A 58 7.53 2.99 -23.53
CA VAL A 58 7.81 4.42 -23.47
C VAL A 58 6.54 5.27 -23.57
N ARG A 59 5.37 4.61 -23.56
CA ARG A 59 4.09 5.31 -23.50
C ARG A 59 3.97 6.06 -22.18
N ASP A 60 3.61 7.33 -22.23
CA ASP A 60 3.42 8.20 -21.05
C ASP A 60 4.65 8.25 -20.12
N CYS A 61 5.85 8.12 -20.67
CA CYS A 61 7.09 8.17 -19.90
C CYS A 61 7.67 9.59 -19.84
N GLN A 62 8.35 9.89 -18.73
CA GLN A 62 9.22 11.06 -18.59
C GLN A 62 10.66 10.67 -18.90
N ILE A 63 11.37 11.52 -19.64
CA ILE A 63 12.77 11.30 -19.97
C ILE A 63 13.58 12.48 -19.49
N MET A 64 14.63 12.17 -18.74
CA MET A 64 15.55 13.14 -18.17
C MET A 64 16.98 12.81 -18.59
N ALA A 65 17.72 13.82 -19.06
CA ALA A 65 19.17 13.74 -19.22
C ALA A 65 19.83 13.99 -17.85
N VAL A 66 20.80 13.16 -17.45
CA VAL A 66 21.46 13.22 -16.14
C VAL A 66 22.96 12.98 -16.33
N ASP A 67 23.80 13.76 -15.63
CA ASP A 67 25.26 13.64 -15.75
C ASP A 67 25.93 12.91 -14.57
N LYS A 68 25.11 12.29 -13.70
CA LYS A 68 25.59 11.46 -12.58
C LYS A 68 24.79 10.14 -12.56
N PRO A 69 25.40 9.01 -12.20
CA PRO A 69 26.75 8.80 -11.64
C PRO A 69 27.86 8.68 -12.69
N ARG A 70 27.58 8.87 -13.98
CA ARG A 70 28.56 8.91 -15.08
C ARG A 70 28.06 9.87 -16.17
N PRO A 71 28.93 10.34 -17.10
CA PRO A 71 28.51 11.20 -18.20
C PRO A 71 27.57 10.50 -19.15
N TYR A 72 26.75 11.28 -19.85
CA TYR A 72 25.86 10.88 -20.94
C TYR A 72 24.82 9.84 -20.53
N VAL A 73 24.26 9.97 -19.31
CA VAL A 73 23.15 9.15 -18.82
C VAL A 73 21.83 9.82 -19.21
N PHE A 74 20.87 9.01 -19.56
CA PHE A 74 19.46 9.40 -19.57
C PHE A 74 18.62 8.39 -18.78
N THR A 75 17.58 8.90 -18.15
CA THR A 75 16.66 8.14 -17.33
C THR A 75 15.30 8.13 -17.99
N ILE A 76 14.73 6.96 -18.19
CA ILE A 76 13.33 6.76 -18.57
C ILE A 76 12.56 6.45 -17.31
N ARG A 77 11.57 7.30 -17.00
CA ARG A 77 10.67 7.14 -15.88
C ARG A 77 9.26 6.95 -16.44
N GLY A 78 8.66 5.83 -16.19
CA GLY A 78 7.32 5.51 -16.70
C GLY A 78 6.49 4.77 -15.66
N LEU A 79 5.18 4.89 -15.79
CA LEU A 79 4.24 4.06 -15.05
C LEU A 79 4.13 2.71 -15.74
N GLN A 80 4.63 1.65 -15.10
CA GLN A 80 4.31 0.30 -15.52
C GLN A 80 3.29 -0.28 -14.53
N TRP A 81 2.03 -0.34 -14.95
CA TRP A 81 0.86 -0.69 -14.13
C TRP A 81 0.61 0.36 -13.03
N THR A 82 1.04 0.14 -11.81
CA THR A 82 0.91 1.08 -10.67
C THR A 82 2.26 1.47 -10.07
N THR A 83 3.36 1.05 -10.68
CA THR A 83 4.71 1.28 -10.16
C THR A 83 5.44 2.24 -11.10
N VAL A 84 6.00 3.32 -10.54
CA VAL A 84 6.94 4.16 -11.29
C VAL A 84 8.23 3.38 -11.42
N ILE A 85 8.60 3.06 -12.66
CA ILE A 85 9.83 2.36 -12.97
C ILE A 85 10.81 3.37 -13.54
N GLU A 86 11.98 3.47 -12.90
CA GLU A 86 13.09 4.27 -13.36
C GLU A 86 14.15 3.37 -13.97
N ARG A 87 14.54 3.68 -15.20
CA ARG A 87 15.58 2.94 -15.93
C ARG A 87 16.66 3.89 -16.39
N ASN A 88 17.88 3.61 -15.96
CA ASN A 88 19.05 4.42 -16.29
C ASN A 88 19.83 3.78 -17.43
N PHE A 89 20.06 4.56 -18.49
CA PHE A 89 20.82 4.19 -19.67
C PHE A 89 21.97 5.18 -19.87
N ALA A 90 23.08 4.69 -20.39
CA ALA A 90 24.20 5.55 -20.75
C ALA A 90 24.70 5.20 -22.16
N VAL A 91 25.23 6.19 -22.84
CA VAL A 91 25.83 6.11 -24.16
C VAL A 91 27.26 6.64 -24.13
N ALA A 92 27.97 6.57 -25.28
CA ALA A 92 29.36 6.98 -25.36
C ALA A 92 29.52 8.49 -25.54
N THR A 93 28.57 9.17 -26.18
CA THR A 93 28.64 10.61 -26.50
C THR A 93 27.35 11.34 -26.13
N GLU A 94 27.45 12.67 -26.10
CA GLU A 94 26.28 13.53 -25.84
C GLU A 94 25.30 13.50 -27.00
N GLU A 95 25.81 13.47 -28.23
CA GLU A 95 25.00 13.40 -29.44
C GLU A 95 24.15 12.12 -29.46
N GLU A 96 24.72 10.97 -29.14
CA GLU A 96 23.98 9.71 -29.03
C GLU A 96 22.88 9.78 -27.94
N ARG A 97 23.16 10.45 -26.80
CA ARG A 97 22.18 10.67 -25.74
C ARG A 97 20.99 11.49 -26.25
N GLU A 98 21.28 12.59 -26.92
CA GLU A 98 20.24 13.48 -27.48
C GLU A 98 19.39 12.76 -28.53
N GLU A 99 20.01 11.97 -29.39
CA GLU A 99 19.30 11.18 -30.39
C GLU A 99 18.35 10.15 -29.75
N TRP A 100 18.78 9.43 -28.72
CA TRP A 100 17.93 8.48 -28.00
C TRP A 100 16.79 9.21 -27.27
N VAL A 101 17.08 10.30 -26.59
CA VAL A 101 16.08 11.09 -25.88
C VAL A 101 15.05 11.67 -26.84
N ALA A 102 15.47 12.16 -28.01
CA ALA A 102 14.58 12.69 -29.05
C ALA A 102 13.68 11.60 -29.64
N ALA A 103 14.26 10.43 -29.97
CA ALA A 103 13.50 9.29 -30.52
C ALA A 103 12.43 8.80 -29.54
N ILE A 104 12.77 8.68 -28.26
CA ILE A 104 11.83 8.21 -27.25
C ILE A 104 10.75 9.26 -26.99
N ARG A 105 11.08 10.56 -26.92
CA ARG A 105 10.08 11.65 -26.81
C ARG A 105 9.13 11.66 -27.99
N PHE A 106 9.65 11.49 -29.20
CA PHE A 106 8.84 11.43 -30.41
C PHE A 106 7.81 10.30 -30.34
N VAL A 107 8.23 9.08 -30.02
CA VAL A 107 7.32 7.93 -29.90
C VAL A 107 6.32 8.14 -28.77
N SER A 108 6.78 8.61 -27.61
CA SER A 108 5.90 8.89 -26.46
C SER A 108 4.82 9.93 -26.83
N SER A 109 5.18 11.01 -27.50
CA SER A 109 4.23 12.07 -27.91
C SER A 109 3.21 11.58 -28.94
N GLN A 110 3.62 10.74 -29.89
CA GLN A 110 2.71 10.14 -30.88
C GLN A 110 1.67 9.21 -30.23
N LEU A 111 2.04 8.52 -29.16
CA LEU A 111 1.16 7.60 -28.46
C LEU A 111 0.26 8.29 -27.42
N SER A 112 0.62 9.48 -26.98
CA SER A 112 -0.19 10.34 -26.08
C SER A 112 -1.12 11.28 -26.86
N GLY A 113 -1.02 11.32 -28.19
CA GLY A 113 -1.74 12.25 -29.08
C GLY A 113 -3.18 11.85 -29.37
N GLY A 114 -4.05 12.08 -28.40
CA GLY A 114 -5.50 12.05 -28.50
C GLY A 114 -6.12 13.12 -27.61
N ALA A 115 -5.89 14.39 -27.89
CA ALA A 115 -6.64 15.61 -27.52
C ALA A 115 -5.69 16.79 -27.24
N LEU A 116 -5.24 17.43 -28.31
CA LEU A 116 -4.85 18.85 -28.27
C LEU A 116 -5.58 19.53 -29.44
N ASP A 117 -6.79 19.97 -29.19
CA ASP A 117 -7.41 21.03 -29.96
C ASP A 117 -7.68 22.22 -29.05
N THR A 118 -6.89 23.24 -29.34
CA THR A 118 -7.20 24.68 -29.41
C THR A 118 -8.22 25.26 -28.42
N ASP A 119 -7.76 26.34 -27.85
CA ASP A 119 -8.45 27.49 -27.26
C ASP A 119 -8.17 27.70 -25.77
N ASP A 120 -6.90 28.05 -25.46
CA ASP A 120 -6.49 28.59 -24.16
C ASP A 120 -5.95 30.02 -24.31
N GLN A 121 -6.81 30.98 -24.79
CA GLN A 121 -6.49 32.39 -24.69
C GLN A 121 -7.51 33.27 -23.97
N ASP A 122 -8.59 32.72 -23.37
CA ASP A 122 -9.63 33.54 -22.72
C ASP A 122 -10.01 33.18 -21.27
N ILE A 123 -9.19 32.45 -20.50
CA ILE A 123 -9.50 32.19 -19.07
C ILE A 123 -8.43 32.78 -18.12
N ALA A 124 -7.78 33.85 -18.50
CA ALA A 124 -6.84 34.56 -17.63
C ALA A 124 -7.44 35.71 -16.81
N GLN A 125 -8.77 35.89 -16.80
CA GLN A 125 -9.42 36.96 -16.03
C GLN A 125 -10.76 36.53 -15.41
N LEU A 126 -10.76 35.58 -14.49
CA LEU A 126 -11.82 35.42 -13.49
C LEU A 126 -11.28 34.76 -12.23
N GLY A 127 -10.40 35.50 -11.56
CA GLY A 127 -9.93 35.15 -10.23
C GLY A 127 -10.97 35.47 -9.15
N THR A 128 -12.07 34.72 -9.12
CA THR A 128 -12.90 34.60 -7.92
C THR A 128 -13.14 33.11 -7.66
N SER A 129 -12.38 32.60 -6.74
CA SER A 129 -12.50 31.27 -6.16
C SER A 129 -13.94 31.08 -5.65
N PHE A 130 -14.83 30.50 -6.46
CA PHE A 130 -16.03 29.85 -5.95
C PHE A 130 -15.58 28.63 -5.15
N ARG A 131 -15.49 28.76 -3.83
CA ARG A 131 -15.29 27.61 -2.91
C ARG A 131 -16.54 26.74 -3.06
N ASP A 132 -16.42 25.59 -3.76
CA ASP A 132 -17.45 24.55 -3.73
C ASP A 132 -17.59 24.10 -2.26
N PRO A 133 -18.75 24.36 -1.61
CA PRO A 133 -18.96 24.02 -0.20
C PRO A 133 -18.87 22.50 0.05
N ARG A 134 -18.89 21.69 -1.00
CA ARG A 134 -18.74 20.22 -0.93
C ARG A 134 -17.28 19.75 -0.91
N ARG A 135 -16.32 20.60 -1.31
CA ARG A 135 -14.90 20.21 -1.31
C ARG A 135 -14.40 20.01 0.13
N ILE A 136 -13.79 18.85 0.39
CA ILE A 136 -13.17 18.54 1.69
C ILE A 136 -11.80 19.22 1.76
N THR A 137 -11.57 19.97 2.85
CA THR A 137 -10.32 20.68 3.13
C THR A 137 -9.93 20.50 4.59
N LEU A 138 -8.68 20.82 4.95
CA LEU A 138 -8.19 20.77 6.34
C LEU A 138 -9.03 21.66 7.28
N GLU A 139 -9.57 22.76 6.80
CA GLU A 139 -10.37 23.71 7.58
C GLU A 139 -11.67 23.09 8.16
N LYS A 140 -12.16 22.00 7.55
CA LYS A 140 -13.35 21.26 8.03
C LYS A 140 -13.05 20.42 9.27
N PHE A 141 -11.79 20.28 9.65
CA PHE A 141 -11.37 19.46 10.78
C PHE A 141 -10.73 20.33 11.88
N GLU A 142 -10.95 19.90 13.10
CA GLU A 142 -10.24 20.37 14.31
C GLU A 142 -9.25 19.27 14.70
N PHE A 143 -7.98 19.62 14.86
CA PHE A 143 -6.97 18.67 15.33
C PHE A 143 -7.01 18.58 16.86
N VAL A 144 -7.11 17.36 17.37
CA VAL A 144 -7.28 17.10 18.80
C VAL A 144 -5.97 16.69 19.45
N LYS A 145 -5.32 15.65 18.89
CA LYS A 145 -4.05 15.09 19.40
C LYS A 145 -3.24 14.45 18.29
N VAL A 146 -1.93 14.38 18.44
CA VAL A 146 -1.07 13.55 17.59
C VAL A 146 -1.17 12.11 18.08
N LEU A 147 -1.44 11.18 17.17
CA LEU A 147 -1.53 9.74 17.44
C LEU A 147 -0.23 8.99 17.10
N GLY A 148 0.53 9.51 16.13
CA GLY A 148 1.78 8.92 15.69
C GLY A 148 2.52 9.84 14.73
N LYS A 149 3.82 9.61 14.57
CA LYS A 149 4.70 10.37 13.69
C LYS A 149 5.61 9.42 12.93
N GLY A 150 5.73 9.65 11.66
CA GLY A 150 6.60 8.88 10.78
C GLY A 150 7.49 9.77 9.93
N THR A 151 8.30 9.16 9.09
CA THR A 151 9.28 9.84 8.20
C THR A 151 8.62 10.87 7.30
N PHE A 152 7.41 10.61 6.81
CA PHE A 152 6.73 11.45 5.81
C PHE A 152 5.74 12.45 6.41
N GLY A 153 5.38 12.29 7.67
CA GLY A 153 4.38 13.14 8.31
C GLY A 153 3.89 12.63 9.64
N LYS A 154 2.65 12.94 9.96
CA LYS A 154 2.02 12.56 11.23
C LYS A 154 0.60 12.06 11.04
N VAL A 155 0.14 11.25 12.00
CA VAL A 155 -1.26 10.87 12.16
C VAL A 155 -1.85 11.66 13.32
N VAL A 156 -2.96 12.34 13.09
CA VAL A 156 -3.63 13.16 14.11
C VAL A 156 -5.06 12.68 14.33
N LEU A 157 -5.48 12.66 15.58
CA LEU A 157 -6.89 12.56 15.93
C LEU A 157 -7.55 13.88 15.54
N SER A 158 -8.53 13.83 14.66
CA SER A 158 -9.23 15.00 14.14
C SER A 158 -10.73 14.86 14.32
N ARG A 159 -11.39 15.99 14.62
CA ARG A 159 -12.85 16.09 14.73
C ARG A 159 -13.39 16.86 13.54
N GLU A 160 -14.34 16.27 12.82
CA GLU A 160 -15.06 16.93 11.73
C GLU A 160 -16.04 17.97 12.31
N LYS A 161 -15.83 19.26 12.03
CA LYS A 161 -16.57 20.39 12.65
C LYS A 161 -18.08 20.33 12.41
N GLY A 162 -18.52 19.81 11.25
CA GLY A 162 -19.94 19.74 10.93
C GLY A 162 -20.71 18.62 11.62
N THR A 163 -20.03 17.50 11.94
CA THR A 163 -20.68 16.29 12.48
C THR A 163 -20.22 15.94 13.89
N GLY A 164 -19.10 16.50 14.35
CA GLY A 164 -18.46 16.14 15.61
C GLY A 164 -17.76 14.77 15.59
N LYS A 165 -17.81 14.01 14.46
CA LYS A 165 -17.20 12.68 14.33
C LYS A 165 -15.67 12.75 14.40
N LEU A 166 -15.09 11.73 15.03
CA LEU A 166 -13.65 11.59 15.17
C LEU A 166 -13.08 10.68 14.09
N TYR A 167 -11.90 11.05 13.59
CA TYR A 167 -11.15 10.34 12.56
C TYR A 167 -9.66 10.36 12.86
N ALA A 168 -8.94 9.34 12.41
CA ALA A 168 -7.50 9.36 12.31
C ALA A 168 -7.11 9.99 10.96
N MET A 169 -6.44 11.12 10.97
CA MET A 169 -5.99 11.80 9.76
C MET A 169 -4.49 11.62 9.59
N LYS A 170 -4.09 10.84 8.57
CA LYS A 170 -2.69 10.68 8.14
C LYS A 170 -2.35 11.82 7.20
N ILE A 171 -1.40 12.67 7.59
CA ILE A 171 -0.99 13.89 6.88
C ILE A 171 0.46 13.73 6.46
N LEU A 172 0.72 13.64 5.17
CA LEU A 172 2.04 13.37 4.61
C LEU A 172 2.52 14.56 3.79
N LYS A 173 3.81 14.92 3.89
CA LYS A 173 4.44 15.98 3.11
C LYS A 173 4.82 15.48 1.72
N LYS A 174 4.33 16.11 0.67
CA LYS A 174 4.60 15.72 -0.73
C LYS A 174 6.10 15.76 -1.07
N ASN A 175 6.83 16.78 -0.61
CA ASN A 175 8.27 16.89 -0.84
C ASN A 175 9.05 15.68 -0.29
N LEU A 176 8.70 15.19 0.91
CA LEU A 176 9.36 14.02 1.50
C LEU A 176 8.98 12.72 0.78
N ILE A 177 7.73 12.58 0.38
CA ILE A 177 7.26 11.42 -0.42
C ILE A 177 8.03 11.35 -1.75
N ILE A 178 8.18 12.49 -2.43
CA ILE A 178 8.89 12.58 -3.71
C ILE A 178 10.39 12.31 -3.52
N GLN A 179 11.03 12.93 -2.51
CA GLN A 179 12.46 12.76 -2.24
C GLN A 179 12.83 11.31 -1.89
N LYS A 180 11.92 10.58 -1.25
CA LYS A 180 12.12 9.18 -0.85
C LYS A 180 11.58 8.16 -1.85
N ASP A 181 11.08 8.62 -3.01
CA ASP A 181 10.48 7.79 -4.08
C ASP A 181 9.27 6.96 -3.64
N GLU A 182 8.44 7.52 -2.73
CA GLU A 182 7.29 6.85 -2.12
C GLU A 182 5.93 7.26 -2.76
N VAL A 183 5.98 7.96 -3.89
CA VAL A 183 4.75 8.41 -4.59
C VAL A 183 3.87 7.24 -4.99
N ALA A 184 4.48 6.19 -5.56
CA ALA A 184 3.76 5.00 -6.00
C ALA A 184 3.09 4.26 -4.84
N HIS A 185 3.75 4.13 -3.69
CA HIS A 185 3.19 3.54 -2.48
C HIS A 185 2.02 4.35 -1.94
N THR A 186 2.13 5.68 -1.92
CA THR A 186 1.07 6.59 -1.47
C THR A 186 -0.17 6.53 -2.39
N ILE A 187 0.03 6.45 -3.70
CA ILE A 187 -1.06 6.28 -4.68
C ILE A 187 -1.72 4.90 -4.52
N THR A 188 -0.91 3.85 -4.33
CA THR A 188 -1.42 2.49 -4.11
C THR A 188 -2.26 2.43 -2.83
N GLU A 189 -1.78 3.00 -1.73
CA GLU A 189 -2.53 3.10 -0.47
C GLU A 189 -3.88 3.77 -0.69
N ASN A 190 -3.90 4.91 -1.40
CA ASN A 190 -5.13 5.61 -1.71
C ASN A 190 -6.08 4.77 -2.58
N HIS A 191 -5.56 4.07 -3.58
CA HIS A 191 -6.35 3.21 -4.45
C HIS A 191 -6.99 2.03 -3.69
N VAL A 192 -6.19 1.32 -2.88
CA VAL A 192 -6.66 0.19 -2.06
C VAL A 192 -7.72 0.66 -1.09
N LEU A 193 -7.46 1.72 -0.32
CA LEU A 193 -8.40 2.27 0.66
C LEU A 193 -9.73 2.74 0.04
N LYS A 194 -9.72 3.24 -1.18
CA LYS A 194 -10.95 3.62 -1.91
C LYS A 194 -11.78 2.42 -2.34
N LYS A 195 -11.10 1.34 -2.73
CA LYS A 195 -11.74 0.16 -3.32
C LYS A 195 -12.27 -0.79 -2.26
N THR A 196 -11.58 -0.92 -1.13
CA THR A 196 -11.85 -1.99 -0.14
C THR A 196 -12.86 -1.57 0.92
N LYS A 197 -13.79 -2.49 1.24
CA LYS A 197 -14.78 -2.33 2.31
C LYS A 197 -14.94 -3.65 3.05
N HIS A 198 -14.34 -3.75 4.23
CA HIS A 198 -14.42 -4.94 5.07
C HIS A 198 -14.44 -4.55 6.55
N PRO A 199 -15.18 -5.24 7.44
CA PRO A 199 -15.31 -4.85 8.86
C PRO A 199 -13.99 -4.83 9.63
N PHE A 200 -12.97 -5.58 9.19
CA PHE A 200 -11.67 -5.68 9.83
C PHE A 200 -10.54 -4.98 9.07
N LEU A 201 -10.86 -4.16 8.06
CA LEU A 201 -9.95 -3.21 7.42
C LEU A 201 -10.27 -1.79 7.88
N THR A 202 -9.25 -0.94 7.96
CA THR A 202 -9.44 0.49 8.24
C THR A 202 -10.17 1.16 7.08
N ALA A 203 -11.31 1.80 7.37
CA ALA A 203 -12.14 2.45 6.35
C ALA A 203 -11.65 3.87 6.04
N LEU A 204 -11.53 4.21 4.74
CA LEU A 204 -11.29 5.58 4.28
C LEU A 204 -12.59 6.36 4.19
N ARG A 205 -12.65 7.52 4.85
CA ARG A 205 -13.79 8.44 4.74
C ARG A 205 -13.56 9.50 3.68
N TYR A 206 -12.39 10.12 3.71
CA TYR A 206 -11.97 11.13 2.74
C TYR A 206 -10.50 10.96 2.41
N SER A 207 -10.11 11.27 1.19
CA SER A 207 -8.74 11.66 0.87
C SER A 207 -8.76 12.96 0.08
N PHE A 208 -7.79 13.82 0.32
CA PHE A 208 -7.62 15.08 -0.39
C PHE A 208 -6.17 15.55 -0.33
N GLN A 209 -5.84 16.51 -1.16
CA GLN A 209 -4.51 17.09 -1.18
C GLN A 209 -4.58 18.61 -1.03
N THR A 210 -3.53 19.18 -0.43
CA THR A 210 -3.18 20.59 -0.44
C THR A 210 -2.01 20.83 -1.38
N ALA A 211 -1.54 22.07 -1.50
CA ALA A 211 -0.35 22.37 -2.29
C ALA A 211 0.86 21.53 -1.88
N ASP A 212 1.09 21.33 -0.55
CA ASP A 212 2.28 20.69 0.02
C ASP A 212 2.05 19.32 0.66
N ARG A 213 0.78 18.86 0.78
CA ARG A 213 0.44 17.64 1.53
C ARG A 213 -0.58 16.78 0.82
N VAL A 214 -0.58 15.49 1.19
CA VAL A 214 -1.67 14.55 0.96
C VAL A 214 -2.25 14.10 2.30
N CYS A 215 -3.59 13.97 2.36
CA CYS A 215 -4.32 13.69 3.58
C CYS A 215 -5.26 12.50 3.38
N PHE A 216 -5.19 11.51 4.28
CA PHE A 216 -6.13 10.41 4.40
C PHE A 216 -6.92 10.58 5.68
N VAL A 217 -8.23 10.66 5.61
CA VAL A 217 -9.14 10.73 6.77
C VAL A 217 -9.78 9.37 6.93
N MET A 218 -9.36 8.64 7.93
CA MET A 218 -9.72 7.24 8.15
C MET A 218 -10.50 7.07 9.45
N GLU A 219 -11.17 5.93 9.56
CA GLU A 219 -11.76 5.47 10.81
C GLU A 219 -10.73 5.53 11.95
N TYR A 220 -11.16 6.00 13.12
CA TYR A 220 -10.32 6.04 14.30
C TYR A 220 -10.51 4.76 15.13
N ALA A 221 -9.46 3.98 15.22
CA ALA A 221 -9.38 2.76 16.04
C ALA A 221 -8.72 3.12 17.38
N ASN A 222 -9.51 3.42 18.39
CA ASN A 222 -9.01 3.95 19.66
C ASN A 222 -8.52 2.91 20.68
N GLY A 223 -8.58 1.62 20.33
CA GLY A 223 -8.02 0.55 21.14
C GLY A 223 -6.50 0.40 21.02
N GLY A 224 -5.85 1.15 20.10
CA GLY A 224 -4.40 1.12 19.88
C GLY A 224 -3.91 -0.12 19.15
N GLU A 225 -2.59 -0.28 19.06
CA GLU A 225 -1.92 -1.38 18.38
C GLU A 225 -2.03 -2.70 19.16
N LEU A 226 -2.19 -3.81 18.45
CA LEU A 226 -2.21 -5.13 19.09
C LEU A 226 -0.87 -5.48 19.73
N PHE A 227 0.23 -4.97 19.17
CA PHE A 227 1.56 -5.05 19.76
C PHE A 227 1.62 -4.49 21.19
N PHE A 228 1.01 -3.32 21.43
CA PHE A 228 0.95 -2.71 22.75
C PHE A 228 0.28 -3.64 23.79
N HIS A 229 -0.81 -4.29 23.40
CA HIS A 229 -1.53 -5.21 24.28
C HIS A 229 -0.75 -6.51 24.54
N LEU A 230 -0.09 -7.06 23.51
CA LEU A 230 0.72 -8.25 23.64
C LEU A 230 1.92 -8.03 24.56
N SER A 231 2.63 -6.91 24.40
CA SER A 231 3.82 -6.59 25.20
C SER A 231 3.54 -6.53 26.71
N ARG A 232 2.30 -6.17 27.10
CA ARG A 232 1.87 -6.09 28.50
C ARG A 232 1.57 -7.44 29.14
N VAL A 233 1.00 -8.37 28.36
CA VAL A 233 0.59 -9.70 28.88
C VAL A 233 1.57 -10.81 28.51
N ARG A 234 2.58 -10.50 27.69
CA ARG A 234 3.63 -11.36 27.14
C ARG A 234 3.15 -12.34 26.08
N SER A 235 2.01 -13.00 26.26
CA SER A 235 1.40 -13.88 25.26
C SER A 235 -0.11 -13.88 25.42
N PHE A 236 -0.82 -14.14 24.33
CA PHE A 236 -2.27 -14.34 24.35
C PHE A 236 -2.62 -15.81 24.51
N THR A 237 -3.80 -16.07 25.05
CA THR A 237 -4.40 -17.41 25.03
C THR A 237 -4.70 -17.85 23.60
N GLU A 238 -4.77 -19.16 23.36
CA GLU A 238 -5.15 -19.68 22.05
C GLU A 238 -6.56 -19.23 21.64
N GLU A 239 -7.48 -19.05 22.56
CA GLU A 239 -8.82 -18.53 22.31
C GLU A 239 -8.77 -17.10 21.75
N ARG A 240 -8.00 -16.20 22.42
CA ARG A 240 -7.81 -14.81 21.96
C ARG A 240 -7.08 -14.76 20.63
N THR A 241 -6.08 -15.59 20.44
CA THR A 241 -5.33 -15.70 19.18
C THR A 241 -6.21 -16.25 18.06
N ARG A 242 -7.09 -17.23 18.33
CA ARG A 242 -8.05 -17.77 17.38
C ARG A 242 -9.01 -16.70 16.89
N PHE A 243 -9.53 -15.88 17.80
CA PHE A 243 -10.45 -14.81 17.46
C PHE A 243 -9.79 -13.78 16.54
N TYR A 244 -8.63 -13.25 16.92
CA TYR A 244 -7.92 -12.30 16.08
C TYR A 244 -7.40 -12.92 14.78
N GLY A 245 -6.93 -14.15 14.83
CA GLY A 245 -6.52 -14.90 13.64
C GLY A 245 -7.68 -15.07 12.65
N ALA A 246 -8.88 -15.34 13.13
CA ALA A 246 -10.06 -15.45 12.28
C ALA A 246 -10.40 -14.10 11.60
N GLU A 247 -10.31 -12.98 12.32
CA GLU A 247 -10.54 -11.66 11.75
C GLU A 247 -9.47 -11.30 10.69
N ILE A 248 -8.18 -11.64 10.94
CA ILE A 248 -7.08 -11.45 9.98
C ILE A 248 -7.32 -12.30 8.72
N VAL A 249 -7.62 -13.60 8.88
CA VAL A 249 -7.88 -14.50 7.74
C VAL A 249 -9.07 -14.03 6.91
N SER A 250 -10.15 -13.55 7.55
CA SER A 250 -11.29 -12.97 6.87
C SER A 250 -10.94 -11.72 6.07
N ALA A 251 -10.13 -10.82 6.65
CA ALA A 251 -9.73 -9.58 6.00
C ALA A 251 -8.77 -9.80 4.83
N LEU A 252 -7.75 -10.67 5.01
CA LEU A 252 -6.79 -10.98 3.95
C LEU A 252 -7.45 -11.76 2.81
N GLY A 253 -8.32 -12.73 3.12
CA GLY A 253 -9.08 -13.46 2.09
C GLY A 253 -9.96 -12.52 1.25
N TYR A 254 -10.56 -11.49 1.87
CA TYR A 254 -11.26 -10.44 1.13
C TYR A 254 -10.30 -9.64 0.23
N LEU A 255 -9.12 -9.23 0.71
CA LEU A 255 -8.14 -8.52 -0.12
C LEU A 255 -7.70 -9.39 -1.30
N HIS A 256 -7.42 -10.67 -1.08
CA HIS A 256 -7.03 -11.61 -2.13
C HIS A 256 -8.13 -11.80 -3.18
N SER A 257 -9.40 -11.86 -2.76
CA SER A 257 -10.54 -11.92 -3.69
C SER A 257 -10.66 -10.67 -4.58
N GLU A 258 -10.18 -9.51 -4.08
CA GLU A 258 -10.08 -8.26 -4.83
C GLU A 258 -8.78 -8.14 -5.65
N GLY A 259 -7.95 -9.19 -5.65
CA GLY A 259 -6.67 -9.24 -6.34
C GLY A 259 -5.57 -8.39 -5.68
N ILE A 260 -5.65 -8.22 -4.37
CA ILE A 260 -4.72 -7.39 -3.58
C ILE A 260 -3.94 -8.28 -2.61
N ILE A 261 -2.61 -8.22 -2.65
CA ILE A 261 -1.72 -8.79 -1.64
C ILE A 261 -1.31 -7.67 -0.68
N TYR A 262 -1.37 -7.94 0.63
CA TYR A 262 -1.11 -6.95 1.68
C TYR A 262 0.38 -6.72 1.96
N ARG A 263 1.19 -7.77 2.16
CA ARG A 263 2.67 -7.83 2.26
C ARG A 263 3.34 -7.19 3.49
N ASP A 264 2.59 -6.52 4.37
CA ASP A 264 3.17 -5.90 5.59
C ASP A 264 2.38 -6.27 6.86
N LEU A 265 1.99 -7.55 6.97
CA LEU A 265 1.28 -8.02 8.14
C LEU A 265 2.25 -8.12 9.33
N LYS A 266 1.97 -7.33 10.36
CA LYS A 266 2.69 -7.29 11.64
C LYS A 266 1.77 -6.76 12.73
N LEU A 267 2.13 -6.96 13.99
CA LEU A 267 1.29 -6.58 15.13
C LEU A 267 1.05 -5.07 15.24
N GLU A 268 1.98 -4.25 14.76
CA GLU A 268 1.89 -2.78 14.74
C GLU A 268 0.83 -2.28 13.74
N ASN A 269 0.59 -3.04 12.66
CA ASN A 269 -0.43 -2.71 11.66
C ASN A 269 -1.82 -3.27 12.01
N LEU A 270 -1.95 -3.98 13.12
CA LEU A 270 -3.21 -4.50 13.64
C LEU A 270 -3.69 -3.61 14.78
N LEU A 271 -4.64 -2.74 14.49
CA LEU A 271 -5.26 -1.87 15.48
C LEU A 271 -6.50 -2.52 16.09
N LEU A 272 -6.89 -2.12 17.29
CA LEU A 272 -8.16 -2.49 17.88
C LEU A 272 -9.15 -1.32 17.84
N ASP A 273 -10.39 -1.61 17.46
CA ASP A 273 -11.47 -0.65 17.66
C ASP A 273 -11.93 -0.65 19.15
N LYS A 274 -12.83 0.27 19.50
CA LYS A 274 -13.36 0.41 20.88
C LYS A 274 -14.05 -0.83 21.42
N ASP A 275 -14.51 -1.71 20.54
CA ASP A 275 -15.23 -2.91 20.90
C ASP A 275 -14.31 -4.13 21.00
N GLY A 276 -13.06 -4.02 20.52
CA GLY A 276 -12.01 -5.03 20.58
C GLY A 276 -11.85 -5.84 19.30
N HIS A 277 -12.42 -5.40 18.18
CA HIS A 277 -12.22 -5.98 16.86
C HIS A 277 -10.97 -5.42 16.19
N ILE A 278 -10.32 -6.24 15.35
CA ILE A 278 -9.15 -5.81 14.56
C ILE A 278 -9.55 -4.84 13.45
N LYS A 279 -8.65 -3.89 13.20
CA LYS A 279 -8.61 -3.03 12.03
C LYS A 279 -7.21 -3.10 11.43
N ILE A 280 -7.05 -3.78 10.30
CA ILE A 280 -5.79 -3.78 9.55
C ILE A 280 -5.60 -2.39 8.95
N ALA A 281 -4.43 -1.81 9.18
CA ALA A 281 -4.05 -0.45 8.76
C ALA A 281 -2.80 -0.50 7.87
N ASP A 282 -2.45 0.63 7.29
CA ASP A 282 -1.27 0.85 6.43
C ASP A 282 -1.20 -0.06 5.18
N PHE A 283 -1.73 0.43 4.07
CA PHE A 283 -1.80 -0.27 2.79
C PHE A 283 -0.71 0.19 1.79
N GLY A 284 0.32 0.89 2.27
CA GLY A 284 1.39 1.44 1.42
C GLY A 284 2.19 0.39 0.67
N LEU A 285 2.34 -0.80 1.24
CA LEU A 285 3.07 -1.90 0.62
C LEU A 285 2.19 -2.90 -0.16
N CYS A 286 0.89 -2.66 -0.29
CA CYS A 286 0.00 -3.54 -1.05
C CYS A 286 0.41 -3.66 -2.53
N LYS A 287 0.08 -4.80 -3.13
CA LYS A 287 0.20 -5.02 -4.58
C LYS A 287 -1.16 -5.40 -5.14
N VAL A 288 -1.58 -4.67 -6.17
CA VAL A 288 -2.88 -4.88 -6.83
C VAL A 288 -2.74 -5.74 -8.09
N ASN A 289 -3.85 -6.29 -8.56
CA ASN A 289 -3.95 -7.16 -9.74
C ASN A 289 -3.14 -8.46 -9.65
N ILE A 290 -2.97 -8.99 -8.44
CA ILE A 290 -2.34 -10.28 -8.17
C ILE A 290 -3.43 -11.24 -7.70
N THR A 291 -3.74 -12.24 -8.52
CA THR A 291 -4.67 -13.34 -8.24
C THR A 291 -3.90 -14.66 -8.28
N TYR A 292 -4.56 -15.78 -7.96
CA TYR A 292 -3.96 -17.10 -8.08
C TYR A 292 -3.30 -17.31 -9.46
N GLY A 293 -2.04 -17.75 -9.46
CA GLY A 293 -1.23 -17.92 -10.67
C GLY A 293 -0.59 -16.66 -11.25
N ARG A 294 -0.84 -15.47 -10.64
CA ARG A 294 -0.10 -14.23 -10.94
C ARG A 294 0.85 -13.90 -9.81
N THR A 295 2.04 -13.46 -10.16
CA THR A 295 3.14 -13.24 -9.22
C THR A 295 3.72 -11.82 -9.31
N THR A 296 4.46 -11.43 -8.30
CA THR A 296 5.25 -10.20 -8.22
C THR A 296 6.64 -10.53 -7.69
N LYS A 297 7.60 -9.61 -7.81
CA LYS A 297 8.99 -9.82 -7.44
C LYS A 297 9.60 -8.68 -6.63
N THR A 298 8.76 -7.83 -6.06
CA THR A 298 9.23 -6.64 -5.31
C THR A 298 9.68 -7.05 -3.91
N PHE A 299 10.94 -6.85 -3.56
CA PHE A 299 11.43 -7.03 -2.19
C PHE A 299 10.92 -5.90 -1.30
N CYS A 300 9.97 -6.20 -0.40
CA CYS A 300 9.40 -5.23 0.54
C CYS A 300 8.77 -5.95 1.74
N GLY A 301 8.57 -5.24 2.82
CA GLY A 301 8.01 -5.72 4.08
C GLY A 301 8.97 -5.49 5.25
N THR A 302 8.54 -5.90 6.43
CA THR A 302 9.30 -5.83 7.67
C THR A 302 10.15 -7.11 7.80
N PRO A 303 11.48 -7.02 8.02
CA PRO A 303 12.42 -8.15 7.92
C PRO A 303 11.99 -9.42 8.63
N GLU A 304 11.49 -9.32 9.86
CA GLU A 304 11.11 -10.46 10.72
C GLU A 304 9.86 -11.22 10.21
N TYR A 305 9.07 -10.59 9.34
CA TYR A 305 7.82 -11.13 8.80
C TYR A 305 7.94 -11.56 7.34
N LEU A 306 9.13 -11.38 6.71
CA LEU A 306 9.34 -11.74 5.30
C LEU A 306 9.25 -13.25 5.10
N ALA A 307 8.55 -13.65 4.03
CA ALA A 307 8.47 -15.04 3.62
C ALA A 307 9.76 -15.49 2.92
N PRO A 308 10.15 -16.79 3.00
CA PRO A 308 11.35 -17.32 2.36
C PRO A 308 11.47 -16.98 0.89
N GLU A 309 10.41 -17.11 0.10
CA GLU A 309 10.38 -16.81 -1.33
C GLU A 309 10.64 -15.33 -1.66
N VAL A 310 10.34 -14.42 -0.74
CA VAL A 310 10.68 -12.99 -0.88
C VAL A 310 12.18 -12.77 -0.68
N LEU A 311 12.78 -13.49 0.28
CA LEU A 311 14.22 -13.44 0.57
C LEU A 311 15.06 -14.05 -0.55
N GLU A 312 14.56 -15.10 -1.19
CA GLU A 312 15.21 -15.79 -2.32
C GLU A 312 15.09 -15.00 -3.65
N ASP A 313 14.44 -13.83 -3.65
CA ASP A 313 14.19 -13.02 -4.85
C ASP A 313 13.47 -13.83 -5.95
N THR A 314 12.59 -14.75 -5.54
CA THR A 314 11.74 -15.51 -6.44
C THR A 314 10.41 -14.81 -6.67
N ASP A 315 9.68 -15.22 -7.71
CA ASP A 315 8.33 -14.74 -7.96
C ASP A 315 7.38 -15.26 -6.88
N TYR A 316 6.57 -14.39 -6.28
CA TYR A 316 5.66 -14.75 -5.19
C TYR A 316 4.24 -14.21 -5.41
N GLY A 317 3.27 -14.86 -4.77
CA GLY A 317 1.84 -14.56 -4.84
C GLY A 317 1.20 -14.35 -3.47
N PRO A 318 -0.13 -14.53 -3.33
CA PRO A 318 -0.88 -14.29 -2.10
C PRO A 318 -0.39 -15.09 -0.89
N ALA A 319 0.26 -16.24 -1.09
CA ALA A 319 0.77 -17.10 -0.03
C ALA A 319 1.75 -16.41 0.94
N VAL A 320 2.37 -15.28 0.55
CA VAL A 320 3.25 -14.49 1.45
C VAL A 320 2.46 -13.91 2.63
N ASP A 321 1.19 -13.54 2.44
CA ASP A 321 0.33 -13.03 3.51
C ASP A 321 -0.03 -14.14 4.51
N TRP A 322 -0.13 -15.39 4.05
CA TRP A 322 -0.34 -16.54 4.93
C TRP A 322 0.89 -16.90 5.76
N TRP A 323 2.09 -16.72 5.21
CA TRP A 323 3.33 -16.78 6.01
C TRP A 323 3.33 -15.70 7.08
N GLY A 324 3.07 -14.43 6.72
CA GLY A 324 2.95 -13.31 7.66
C GLY A 324 1.90 -13.59 8.75
N THR A 325 0.75 -14.19 8.37
CA THR A 325 -0.28 -14.64 9.33
C THR A 325 0.30 -15.66 10.30
N GLY A 326 1.07 -16.64 9.81
CA GLY A 326 1.77 -17.63 10.65
C GLY A 326 2.70 -16.97 11.65
N VAL A 327 3.51 -15.98 11.23
CA VAL A 327 4.43 -15.23 12.11
C VAL A 327 3.66 -14.47 13.19
N VAL A 328 2.61 -13.72 12.82
CA VAL A 328 1.79 -12.95 13.76
C VAL A 328 1.07 -13.84 14.76
N LEU A 329 0.47 -14.95 14.33
CA LEU A 329 -0.20 -15.90 15.24
C LEU A 329 0.80 -16.59 16.18
N TYR A 330 1.99 -16.95 15.67
CA TYR A 330 3.06 -17.49 16.50
C TYR A 330 3.48 -16.47 17.58
N GLU A 331 3.67 -15.21 17.19
CA GLU A 331 4.05 -14.15 18.12
C GLU A 331 2.96 -13.92 19.19
N MET A 332 1.68 -13.98 18.83
CA MET A 332 0.57 -13.87 19.78
C MET A 332 0.61 -14.98 20.84
N VAL A 333 0.76 -16.24 20.45
CA VAL A 333 0.69 -17.36 21.41
C VAL A 333 2.01 -17.62 22.15
N CYS A 334 3.15 -17.31 21.52
CA CYS A 334 4.49 -17.58 22.07
C CYS A 334 5.10 -16.35 22.76
N GLY A 335 4.59 -15.14 22.50
CA GLY A 335 5.12 -13.88 23.02
C GLY A 335 6.50 -13.51 22.45
N ARG A 336 6.87 -14.11 21.34
CA ARG A 336 8.12 -13.88 20.61
C ARG A 336 7.98 -14.26 19.16
N LEU A 337 8.80 -13.70 18.30
CA LEU A 337 8.90 -14.07 16.89
C LEU A 337 9.42 -15.51 16.71
N PRO A 338 9.01 -16.23 15.65
CA PRO A 338 9.53 -17.56 15.33
C PRO A 338 11.01 -17.52 14.99
N PHE A 339 11.46 -16.46 14.30
CA PHE A 339 12.83 -16.18 13.93
C PHE A 339 13.19 -14.75 14.34
N TYR A 340 14.33 -14.56 14.96
CA TYR A 340 14.81 -13.25 15.37
C TYR A 340 16.31 -13.19 15.48
N ASN A 341 16.89 -12.17 14.88
CA ASN A 341 18.28 -11.76 15.10
C ASN A 341 18.38 -10.25 14.85
N ARG A 342 19.33 -9.57 15.52
CA ARG A 342 19.61 -8.14 15.27
C ARG A 342 20.33 -7.92 13.95
N ASP A 343 21.11 -8.91 13.54
CA ASP A 343 21.76 -8.95 12.24
C ASP A 343 20.78 -9.53 11.22
N HIS A 344 20.48 -8.77 10.16
CA HIS A 344 19.51 -9.17 9.16
C HIS A 344 20.00 -10.35 8.31
N ASP A 345 21.30 -10.47 8.04
CA ASP A 345 21.83 -11.57 7.24
C ASP A 345 21.66 -12.89 8.00
N VAL A 346 21.91 -12.85 9.32
CA VAL A 346 21.68 -14.02 10.21
C VAL A 346 20.17 -14.30 10.32
N LEU A 347 19.33 -13.27 10.47
CA LEU A 347 17.87 -13.42 10.50
C LEU A 347 17.35 -14.10 9.23
N PHE A 348 17.81 -13.65 8.06
CA PHE A 348 17.40 -14.22 6.77
C PHE A 348 17.83 -15.68 6.63
N SER A 349 19.04 -16.04 7.06
CA SER A 349 19.48 -17.44 7.12
C SER A 349 18.58 -18.28 8.04
N LEU A 350 18.18 -17.75 9.22
CA LEU A 350 17.23 -18.44 10.11
C LEU A 350 15.87 -18.66 9.44
N ILE A 351 15.33 -17.64 8.74
CA ILE A 351 14.06 -17.77 8.04
C ILE A 351 14.15 -18.82 6.91
N LEU A 352 15.27 -18.88 6.20
CA LEU A 352 15.46 -19.80 5.09
C LEU A 352 15.73 -21.23 5.52
N GLU A 353 16.51 -21.44 6.58
CA GLU A 353 17.11 -22.76 6.90
C GLU A 353 16.56 -23.40 8.18
N GLU A 354 16.32 -22.61 9.25
CA GLU A 354 15.96 -23.15 10.57
C GLU A 354 14.49 -23.57 10.65
N GLU A 355 14.23 -24.71 11.28
CA GLU A 355 12.88 -25.16 11.57
C GLU A 355 12.24 -24.39 12.73
N VAL A 356 10.94 -24.12 12.61
CA VAL A 356 10.18 -23.43 13.67
C VAL A 356 10.06 -24.31 14.90
N ARG A 357 10.42 -23.77 16.06
CA ARG A 357 10.34 -24.47 17.36
C ARG A 357 9.05 -24.11 18.09
N PHE A 358 8.19 -25.09 18.29
CA PHE A 358 6.91 -24.91 18.97
C PHE A 358 7.00 -25.26 20.46
N PRO A 359 6.52 -24.38 21.38
CA PRO A 359 6.38 -24.73 22.80
C PRO A 359 5.48 -25.96 22.99
N ARG A 360 5.82 -26.78 24.00
CA ARG A 360 5.04 -28.00 24.30
C ARG A 360 3.63 -27.71 24.81
N ALA A 361 3.42 -26.52 25.35
CA ALA A 361 2.14 -26.08 25.90
C ALA A 361 1.06 -25.80 24.84
N LEU A 362 1.42 -25.63 23.56
CA LEU A 362 0.46 -25.40 22.48
C LEU A 362 -0.36 -26.65 22.22
N SER A 363 -1.67 -26.46 22.00
CA SER A 363 -2.55 -27.53 21.57
C SER A 363 -2.13 -28.11 20.22
N ALA A 364 -2.53 -29.36 19.94
CA ALA A 364 -2.22 -30.00 18.67
C ALA A 364 -2.80 -29.22 17.47
N PRO A 365 -4.05 -28.70 17.50
CA PRO A 365 -4.59 -27.88 16.41
C PRO A 365 -3.82 -26.56 16.22
N CYS A 366 -3.42 -25.87 17.30
CA CYS A 366 -2.65 -24.64 17.20
C CYS A 366 -1.29 -24.89 16.54
N ARG A 367 -0.58 -25.91 17.01
CA ARG A 367 0.72 -26.29 16.44
C ARG A 367 0.62 -26.70 14.98
N ALA A 368 -0.43 -27.45 14.60
CA ALA A 368 -0.66 -27.87 13.22
C ALA A 368 -0.91 -26.68 12.29
N LEU A 369 -1.75 -25.71 12.72
CA LEU A 369 -1.99 -24.48 11.96
C LEU A 369 -0.69 -23.70 11.74
N LEU A 370 0.05 -23.43 12.81
CA LEU A 370 1.30 -22.66 12.74
C LEU A 370 2.34 -23.35 11.84
N ALA A 371 2.49 -24.68 11.94
CA ALA A 371 3.38 -25.45 11.08
C ALA A 371 2.98 -25.39 9.60
N ALA A 372 1.68 -25.41 9.31
CA ALA A 372 1.17 -25.34 7.96
C ALA A 372 1.29 -23.94 7.33
N LEU A 373 1.09 -22.87 8.11
CA LEU A 373 1.29 -21.48 7.67
C LEU A 373 2.77 -21.11 7.53
N LEU A 374 3.63 -21.60 8.44
CA LEU A 374 5.09 -21.38 8.41
C LEU A 374 5.84 -22.45 7.58
N CYS A 375 5.15 -23.05 6.60
CA CYS A 375 5.77 -23.90 5.59
C CYS A 375 6.63 -23.04 4.66
N LYS A 376 7.93 -23.37 4.58
CA LYS A 376 8.90 -22.60 3.80
C LYS A 376 8.65 -22.72 2.29
N GLU A 377 8.21 -23.88 1.83
CA GLU A 377 7.82 -24.10 0.44
C GLU A 377 6.46 -23.47 0.15
N PRO A 378 6.39 -22.37 -0.63
CA PRO A 378 5.15 -21.61 -0.79
C PRO A 378 4.00 -22.43 -1.38
N ALA A 379 4.29 -23.36 -2.30
CA ALA A 379 3.27 -24.20 -2.93
C ALA A 379 2.60 -25.21 -1.97
N ARG A 380 3.26 -25.53 -0.84
CA ARG A 380 2.75 -26.45 0.19
C ARG A 380 2.19 -25.73 1.41
N ARG A 381 2.34 -24.42 1.46
CA ARG A 381 1.81 -23.58 2.55
C ARG A 381 0.30 -23.61 2.56
N LEU A 382 -0.30 -23.69 3.74
CA LEU A 382 -1.77 -23.63 3.89
C LEU A 382 -2.30 -22.30 3.34
N GLY A 383 -3.31 -22.36 2.47
CA GLY A 383 -3.86 -21.22 1.77
C GLY A 383 -3.15 -20.86 0.45
N ALA A 384 -2.14 -21.64 0.03
CA ALA A 384 -1.45 -21.39 -1.25
C ALA A 384 -2.24 -21.89 -2.48
N GLY A 385 -3.24 -22.72 -2.27
CA GLY A 385 -4.11 -23.28 -3.31
C GLY A 385 -5.14 -22.28 -3.84
N PRO A 386 -5.96 -22.69 -4.82
CA PRO A 386 -7.00 -21.85 -5.39
C PRO A 386 -8.12 -21.50 -4.38
N ASP A 387 -8.28 -22.31 -3.33
CA ASP A 387 -9.27 -22.08 -2.26
C ASP A 387 -8.79 -21.04 -1.21
N ASP A 388 -7.51 -20.63 -1.29
CA ASP A 388 -6.92 -19.51 -0.53
C ASP A 388 -7.34 -19.49 0.96
N ALA A 389 -7.98 -18.43 1.42
CA ALA A 389 -8.44 -18.28 2.79
C ALA A 389 -9.37 -19.43 3.26
N HIS A 390 -10.14 -20.05 2.36
CA HIS A 390 -11.07 -21.10 2.72
C HIS A 390 -10.38 -22.36 3.28
N GLU A 391 -9.20 -22.70 2.76
CA GLU A 391 -8.38 -23.79 3.33
C GLU A 391 -8.04 -23.53 4.80
N ILE A 392 -7.69 -22.27 5.13
CA ILE A 392 -7.36 -21.86 6.50
C ILE A 392 -8.61 -21.87 7.38
N GLN A 393 -9.74 -21.38 6.85
CA GLN A 393 -11.02 -21.32 7.57
C GLN A 393 -11.53 -22.69 8.00
N THR A 394 -11.25 -23.73 7.24
CA THR A 394 -11.65 -25.12 7.53
C THR A 394 -10.69 -25.84 8.48
N HIS A 395 -9.55 -25.25 8.82
CA HIS A 395 -8.57 -25.86 9.70
C HIS A 395 -9.14 -26.08 11.13
N PRO A 396 -8.86 -27.22 11.81
CA PRO A 396 -9.41 -27.56 13.13
C PRO A 396 -9.21 -26.50 14.22
N PHE A 397 -8.16 -25.68 14.12
CA PHE A 397 -7.96 -24.57 15.05
C PHE A 397 -9.10 -23.55 15.03
N PHE A 398 -9.76 -23.36 13.89
CA PHE A 398 -10.87 -22.43 13.70
C PHE A 398 -12.25 -23.09 13.78
N ALA A 399 -12.36 -24.36 14.16
CA ALA A 399 -13.62 -25.10 14.18
C ALA A 399 -14.74 -24.45 15.04
N ALA A 400 -14.37 -23.67 16.05
CA ALA A 400 -15.32 -22.94 16.90
C ALA A 400 -15.82 -21.61 16.31
N ILE A 401 -15.30 -21.18 15.15
CA ILE A 401 -15.63 -19.89 14.54
C ILE A 401 -16.77 -20.05 13.54
N ASN A 402 -17.86 -19.33 13.76
CA ASN A 402 -18.87 -19.10 12.72
C ASN A 402 -18.43 -17.87 11.91
N TRP A 403 -17.98 -18.08 10.68
CA TRP A 403 -17.41 -17.03 9.84
C TRP A 403 -18.41 -15.95 9.44
N ALA A 404 -19.69 -16.31 9.23
CA ALA A 404 -20.74 -15.34 8.91
C ALA A 404 -21.04 -14.43 10.12
N ASP A 405 -21.09 -14.99 11.31
CA ASP A 405 -21.31 -14.22 12.55
C ASP A 405 -20.07 -13.40 12.93
N LEU A 406 -18.86 -13.87 12.60
CA LEU A 406 -17.62 -13.12 12.77
C LEU A 406 -17.64 -11.83 11.93
N VAL A 407 -17.89 -11.94 10.62
CA VAL A 407 -17.95 -10.80 9.70
C VAL A 407 -19.09 -9.85 10.07
N ALA A 408 -20.21 -10.38 10.56
CA ALA A 408 -21.33 -9.59 11.08
C ALA A 408 -21.06 -8.97 12.48
N LYS A 409 -19.85 -9.18 13.06
CA LYS A 409 -19.47 -8.75 14.42
C LYS A 409 -20.43 -9.21 15.52
N LYS A 410 -21.06 -10.38 15.39
CA LYS A 410 -21.93 -10.96 16.39
C LYS A 410 -21.19 -11.78 17.44
N ILE A 411 -19.96 -12.22 17.14
CA ILE A 411 -19.11 -12.90 18.10
C ILE A 411 -18.44 -11.84 18.99
N PRO A 412 -18.66 -11.85 20.31
CA PRO A 412 -18.05 -10.86 21.19
C PRO A 412 -16.54 -11.06 21.25
N PRO A 413 -15.74 -9.97 21.12
CA PRO A 413 -14.29 -10.04 21.28
C PRO A 413 -13.90 -10.54 22.69
N PRO A 414 -12.87 -11.38 22.80
CA PRO A 414 -12.38 -11.89 24.09
C PRO A 414 -11.68 -10.84 24.95
N PHE A 415 -11.43 -9.67 24.37
CA PHE A 415 -10.86 -8.52 25.05
C PHE A 415 -11.47 -7.24 24.50
N LYS A 416 -11.91 -6.37 25.41
CA LYS A 416 -12.41 -5.04 25.08
C LYS A 416 -11.45 -3.99 25.66
N PRO A 417 -10.90 -3.07 24.85
CA PRO A 417 -10.08 -1.98 25.32
C PRO A 417 -10.88 -1.09 26.30
N GLN A 418 -10.23 -0.67 27.39
CA GLN A 418 -10.84 0.26 28.35
C GLN A 418 -10.58 1.69 27.88
N VAL A 419 -11.58 2.32 27.28
CA VAL A 419 -11.53 3.72 26.85
C VAL A 419 -12.60 4.50 27.62
N ASP A 420 -12.20 5.64 28.23
CA ASP A 420 -13.09 6.46 29.05
C ASP A 420 -13.92 7.45 28.22
N SER A 421 -13.44 7.76 27.01
CA SER A 421 -14.12 8.65 26.07
C SER A 421 -13.70 8.35 24.62
N ASP A 422 -14.46 8.83 23.66
CA ASP A 422 -14.12 8.69 22.24
C ASP A 422 -12.79 9.41 21.89
N THR A 423 -12.29 10.35 22.71
CA THR A 423 -11.01 11.04 22.52
C THR A 423 -9.89 10.47 23.39
N ASP A 424 -10.13 9.36 24.07
CA ASP A 424 -9.12 8.70 24.89
C ASP A 424 -8.00 8.14 24.01
N THR A 425 -6.76 8.50 24.36
CA THR A 425 -5.55 8.10 23.63
C THR A 425 -4.57 7.32 24.50
N ARG A 426 -5.05 6.68 25.58
CA ARG A 426 -4.20 5.93 26.53
C ARG A 426 -3.40 4.77 25.92
N TYR A 427 -3.83 4.27 24.77
CA TYR A 427 -3.18 3.19 24.02
C TYR A 427 -2.23 3.69 22.93
N PHE A 428 -2.00 4.99 22.85
CA PHE A 428 -1.03 5.62 21.98
C PHE A 428 0.14 6.15 22.81
N ASP A 429 1.34 6.18 22.21
CA ASP A 429 2.52 6.62 22.93
C ASP A 429 2.38 8.07 23.42
N SER A 430 2.72 8.28 24.68
CA SER A 430 2.68 9.60 25.32
C SER A 430 3.66 10.60 24.70
N GLU A 431 4.74 10.11 24.08
CA GLU A 431 5.68 10.94 23.33
C GLU A 431 4.97 11.65 22.17
N PHE A 432 4.09 10.95 21.43
CA PHE A 432 3.32 11.56 20.35
C PHE A 432 2.11 12.34 20.86
N THR A 433 1.37 11.82 21.83
CA THR A 433 0.12 12.47 22.29
C THR A 433 0.38 13.77 23.06
N GLY A 434 1.61 14.02 23.48
CA GLY A 434 2.09 15.28 24.06
C GLY A 434 2.59 16.31 23.04
N GLU A 435 2.77 15.93 21.77
CA GLU A 435 3.26 16.84 20.72
C GLU A 435 2.20 17.87 20.29
N SER A 436 2.68 19.02 19.78
CA SER A 436 1.82 20.04 19.16
C SER A 436 1.14 19.47 17.90
N VAL A 437 -0.17 19.72 17.80
CA VAL A 437 -0.98 19.37 16.63
C VAL A 437 -0.76 20.32 15.45
N GLU A 438 -0.04 21.43 15.64
CA GLU A 438 0.21 22.41 14.60
C GLU A 438 0.97 21.79 13.41
N LEU A 439 0.55 22.18 12.21
CA LEU A 439 1.25 21.80 11.00
C LEU A 439 2.39 22.77 10.72
N THR A 440 3.56 22.25 10.38
CA THR A 440 4.68 23.09 9.92
C THR A 440 4.21 23.94 8.73
N PRO A 441 4.53 25.23 8.66
CA PRO A 441 4.21 26.05 7.48
C PRO A 441 4.72 25.42 6.17
N PRO A 442 4.05 25.65 5.03
CA PRO A 442 4.55 25.22 3.72
C PRO A 442 5.92 25.86 3.43
N ASP A 443 6.81 25.10 2.80
CA ASP A 443 8.04 25.67 2.25
C ASP A 443 7.67 26.66 1.14
N GLY A 444 8.19 27.89 1.19
CA GLY A 444 7.70 29.05 0.43
C GLY A 444 8.00 29.07 -1.09
N ASP A 445 8.28 27.93 -1.72
CA ASP A 445 8.56 27.86 -3.16
C ASP A 445 7.32 27.45 -3.98
N SER A 446 6.66 28.48 -4.58
CA SER A 446 5.43 28.31 -5.36
C SER A 446 5.61 27.51 -6.66
N GLY A 447 6.83 27.38 -7.19
CA GLY A 447 7.12 26.58 -8.39
C GLY A 447 7.06 25.09 -8.14
N LEU A 448 7.57 24.63 -6.99
CA LEU A 448 7.51 23.23 -6.54
C LEU A 448 6.07 22.76 -6.27
N ALA A 449 5.19 23.64 -5.80
CA ALA A 449 3.81 23.31 -5.46
C ALA A 449 3.00 22.79 -6.67
N ARG A 450 3.22 23.37 -7.85
CA ARG A 450 2.50 23.01 -9.09
C ARG A 450 2.95 21.64 -9.61
N ILE A 451 4.24 21.36 -9.62
CA ILE A 451 4.84 20.06 -9.99
C ILE A 451 4.36 18.96 -9.02
N GLN A 452 4.24 19.28 -7.73
CA GLN A 452 3.78 18.34 -6.71
C GLN A 452 2.30 17.99 -6.82
N GLU A 453 1.46 18.87 -7.36
CA GLU A 453 0.03 18.61 -7.55
C GLU A 453 -0.21 17.61 -8.69
N GLU A 454 0.56 17.70 -9.77
CA GLU A 454 0.50 16.81 -10.94
C GLU A 454 0.94 15.36 -10.62
N GLN A 455 1.77 15.16 -9.57
CA GLN A 455 2.24 13.81 -9.19
C GLN A 455 1.22 13.00 -8.40
N PHE A 456 0.11 13.60 -7.92
CA PHE A 456 -0.95 12.91 -7.19
C PHE A 456 -2.32 13.05 -7.88
N PRO A 457 -2.45 12.58 -9.15
CA PRO A 457 -3.69 12.72 -9.91
C PRO A 457 -4.81 11.94 -9.24
N GLN A 458 -6.04 12.48 -9.29
CA GLN A 458 -7.25 11.83 -8.76
C GLN A 458 -7.13 11.37 -7.29
N PHE A 459 -6.29 12.04 -6.49
CA PHE A 459 -6.09 11.67 -5.08
C PHE A 459 -7.35 11.86 -4.24
N SER A 460 -8.18 12.85 -4.56
CA SER A 460 -9.36 13.22 -3.78
C SER A 460 -10.47 12.16 -3.84
N TYR A 461 -11.10 11.88 -2.69
CA TYR A 461 -12.19 10.93 -2.53
C TYR A 461 -13.10 11.33 -1.38
N GLN A 462 -14.39 11.01 -1.52
CA GLN A 462 -15.39 11.12 -0.45
C GLN A 462 -16.30 9.90 -0.48
N ASP A 463 -16.44 9.20 0.65
CA ASP A 463 -17.39 8.10 0.78
C ASP A 463 -18.82 8.64 0.94
N ILE A 464 -19.67 8.46 -0.08
CA ILE A 464 -21.03 8.98 -0.16
C ILE A 464 -22.02 8.10 0.63
N CYS A 465 -21.74 6.81 0.82
CA CYS A 465 -22.68 5.87 1.45
C CYS A 465 -23.01 6.17 2.92
N SER A 466 -22.12 6.79 3.68
CA SER A 466 -22.38 7.11 5.09
C SER A 466 -23.19 8.40 5.30
N SER A 467 -23.33 9.26 4.27
CA SER A 467 -24.14 10.49 4.34
C SER A 467 -25.65 10.23 4.21
N ALA A 468 -26.05 9.17 3.49
CA ALA A 468 -27.45 8.83 3.31
C ALA A 468 -28.10 8.31 4.61
N HIS A 469 -27.38 7.55 5.42
CA HIS A 469 -27.88 7.05 6.72
C HIS A 469 -28.02 8.17 7.78
N SER A 470 -27.16 9.18 7.73
CA SER A 470 -27.22 10.35 8.62
C SER A 470 -28.42 11.26 8.29
N ALA A 471 -28.74 11.43 6.99
CA ALA A 471 -29.88 12.24 6.57
C ALA A 471 -31.23 11.58 6.91
N LEU A 472 -31.32 10.26 6.81
CA LEU A 472 -32.53 9.50 7.17
C LEU A 472 -32.77 9.45 8.69
N SER A 473 -31.71 9.43 9.52
CA SER A 473 -31.85 9.48 10.98
C SER A 473 -32.32 10.86 11.49
N HIS A 474 -31.94 11.95 10.82
CA HIS A 474 -32.44 13.29 11.14
C HIS A 474 -33.89 13.51 10.73
N LEU A 475 -34.34 12.91 9.60
CA LEU A 475 -35.75 12.98 9.16
C LEU A 475 -36.67 12.17 10.10
N SER A 476 -36.22 11.04 10.63
CA SER A 476 -37.01 10.23 11.58
C SER A 476 -37.16 10.88 12.97
N GLN A 477 -36.18 11.69 13.41
CA GLN A 477 -36.28 12.43 14.68
C GLN A 477 -37.21 13.66 14.58
N HIS A 478 -37.31 14.30 13.42
CA HIS A 478 -38.25 15.40 13.24
C HIS A 478 -39.71 14.98 13.07
N SER A 479 -39.94 13.76 12.56
CA SER A 479 -41.30 13.18 12.48
C SER A 479 -41.85 12.79 13.83
N ALA A 480 -41.01 12.34 14.77
CA ALA A 480 -41.46 11.89 16.10
C ALA A 480 -41.77 13.05 17.08
N VAL A 481 -41.41 14.29 16.74
CA VAL A 481 -41.72 15.48 17.56
C VAL A 481 -43.05 16.16 17.13
N ALA A 482 -43.48 15.91 15.89
CA ALA A 482 -44.75 16.47 15.38
C ALA A 482 -46.01 15.74 15.87
N ASP A 483 -45.89 14.47 16.26
CA ASP A 483 -47.03 13.63 16.71
C ASP A 483 -47.38 13.70 18.22
N ARG A 484 -46.74 14.60 18.97
CA ARG A 484 -47.05 14.83 20.41
C ARG A 484 -47.73 16.18 20.70
N ARG A 485 -48.33 16.80 19.69
CA ARG A 485 -49.18 18.00 19.86
C ARG A 485 -50.49 17.84 19.08
N HIS A 486 -51.33 16.91 19.54
CA HIS A 486 -52.78 16.96 19.40
C HIS A 486 -53.39 16.19 20.57
#